data_7986e6ed8cfb01b66ad7a2d398f23426
#
_entry.id   7986e6ed8cfb01b66ad7a2d398f23426
#
_cell.length_a   1.000
_cell.length_b   1.000
_cell.length_c   1.000
_cell.angle_alpha   90.00
_cell.angle_beta   90.00
_cell.angle_gamma   90.00
#
_symmetry.space_group_name_H-M   'P 1'
#
loop_
_entity.id
_entity.type
_entity.pdbx_description
1 polymer ?
#
loop_
_entity_poly.entity_id
_entity_poly.type
_entity_poly.pdbx_seq_one_letter_code
_entity_poly.pdbx_strand_id
1 'polypeptide(L)'
;MCAVVAALWLLLAPPTPDLAAQVYRSNLFGRIGFSVWDLSWYGGHHLPGYSLWFPPLGALLGPRLVGALAAIASVILFERLITPYFSARATRIAAVWFAVIVVCDLLIGRLTYGLGVTVGLCSVLALSRNHPWVADVLGIACAT
;
A
#
# COMPACT_ATOMS: atom_id res chain seq x y z
N MET A 1 15.07 -3.28 -9.00
CA MET A 1 15.29 -3.87 -7.67
C MET A 1 13.97 -4.17 -6.97
N CYS A 2 13.15 -3.18 -6.62
CA CYS A 2 11.88 -3.41 -5.89
C CYS A 2 10.96 -4.44 -6.57
N ALA A 3 10.74 -4.36 -7.89
CA ALA A 3 9.90 -5.31 -8.62
C ALA A 3 10.39 -6.76 -8.54
N VAL A 4 11.71 -6.98 -8.60
CA VAL A 4 12.31 -8.32 -8.48
C VAL A 4 12.07 -8.89 -7.08
N VAL A 5 12.30 -8.08 -6.04
CA VAL A 5 12.07 -8.50 -4.65
C VAL A 5 10.59 -8.75 -4.39
N ALA A 6 9.69 -7.90 -4.90
CA ALA A 6 8.25 -8.11 -4.79
C ALA A 6 7.79 -9.39 -5.50
N ALA A 7 8.32 -9.69 -6.69
CA ALA A 7 8.04 -10.93 -7.40
C ALA A 7 8.55 -12.17 -6.63
N LEU A 8 9.77 -12.13 -6.10
CA LEU A 8 10.31 -13.21 -5.27
C LEU A 8 9.48 -13.40 -4.00
N TRP A 9 9.06 -12.31 -3.35
CA TRP A 9 8.21 -12.37 -2.17
C TRP A 9 6.83 -12.99 -2.47
N LEU A 10 6.25 -12.71 -3.64
CA LEU A 10 5.03 -13.35 -4.10
C LEU A 10 5.22 -14.86 -4.33
N LEU A 11 6.32 -15.24 -4.99
CA LEU A 11 6.60 -16.64 -5.32
C LEU A 11 6.94 -17.48 -4.08
N LEU A 12 7.78 -16.95 -3.19
CA LEU A 12 8.21 -17.67 -1.99
C LEU A 12 7.14 -17.65 -0.89
N ALA A 13 6.21 -16.72 -0.96
CA ALA A 13 5.10 -16.54 -0.01
C ALA A 13 5.50 -16.67 1.47
N PRO A 14 6.60 -16.00 1.95
CA PRO A 14 7.08 -16.20 3.30
C PRO A 14 6.01 -15.79 4.33
N PRO A 15 5.97 -16.41 5.51
CA PRO A 15 5.15 -15.93 6.61
C PRO A 15 5.65 -14.55 7.05
N THR A 16 4.73 -13.60 7.23
CA THR A 16 5.05 -12.26 7.69
C THR A 16 4.15 -11.88 8.86
N PRO A 17 4.65 -11.15 9.87
CA PRO A 17 3.93 -10.92 11.12
C PRO A 17 2.53 -10.33 10.94
N ASP A 18 2.40 -9.28 10.13
CA ASP A 18 1.15 -8.52 9.99
C ASP A 18 0.21 -9.07 8.90
N LEU A 19 0.67 -10.06 8.12
CA LEU A 19 -0.10 -10.58 6.99
C LEU A 19 -1.41 -11.25 7.44
N ALA A 20 -1.42 -11.91 8.59
CA ALA A 20 -2.60 -12.61 9.10
C ALA A 20 -3.82 -11.69 9.23
N ALA A 21 -3.62 -10.47 9.74
CA ALA A 21 -4.68 -9.47 9.85
C ALA A 21 -5.20 -9.02 8.48
N GLN A 22 -4.32 -8.85 7.51
CA GLN A 22 -4.68 -8.43 6.15
C GLN A 22 -5.47 -9.52 5.41
N VAL A 23 -5.03 -10.77 5.53
CA VAL A 23 -5.72 -11.95 4.96
C VAL A 23 -7.10 -12.10 5.60
N TYR A 24 -7.16 -12.00 6.93
CA TYR A 24 -8.43 -12.12 7.66
C TYR A 24 -9.46 -11.09 7.17
N ARG A 25 -9.09 -9.80 7.11
CA ARG A 25 -9.98 -8.72 6.69
C ARG A 25 -10.44 -8.85 5.24
N SER A 26 -9.55 -9.25 4.35
CA SER A 26 -9.88 -9.49 2.95
C SER A 26 -10.86 -10.67 2.80
N ASN A 27 -10.64 -11.75 3.55
CA ASN A 27 -11.54 -12.90 3.56
C ASN A 27 -12.90 -12.58 4.20
N LEU A 28 -12.91 -11.76 5.27
CA LEU A 28 -14.12 -11.30 5.91
C LEU A 28 -14.96 -10.48 4.92
N PHE A 29 -14.32 -9.50 4.26
CA PHE A 29 -14.97 -8.70 3.23
C PHE A 29 -15.54 -9.57 2.09
N GLY A 30 -14.79 -10.56 1.61
CA GLY A 30 -15.26 -11.49 0.57
C GLY A 30 -16.47 -12.34 0.97
N ARG A 31 -16.67 -12.60 2.28
CA ARG A 31 -17.79 -13.40 2.79
C ARG A 31 -19.04 -12.60 3.12
N ILE A 32 -18.87 -11.45 3.78
CA ILE A 32 -20.01 -10.68 4.32
C ILE A 32 -20.07 -9.24 3.78
N GLY A 33 -19.15 -8.84 2.92
CA GLY A 33 -19.04 -7.48 2.43
C GLY A 33 -18.55 -6.50 3.50
N PHE A 34 -18.99 -5.26 3.40
CA PHE A 34 -18.60 -4.21 4.32
C PHE A 34 -19.26 -4.38 5.70
N SER A 35 -18.47 -4.51 6.74
CA SER A 35 -18.93 -4.59 8.13
C SER A 35 -18.27 -3.51 8.97
N VAL A 36 -19.01 -2.95 9.92
CA VAL A 36 -18.51 -1.92 10.85
C VAL A 36 -17.78 -2.54 12.03
N TRP A 37 -18.24 -3.71 12.47
CA TRP A 37 -17.74 -4.40 13.66
C TRP A 37 -17.64 -5.90 13.42
N ASP A 38 -16.58 -6.50 13.96
CA ASP A 38 -16.39 -7.94 13.96
C ASP A 38 -15.98 -8.44 15.34
N LEU A 39 -16.69 -9.43 15.85
CA LEU A 39 -16.45 -10.03 17.17
C LEU A 39 -15.44 -11.20 17.12
N SER A 40 -15.11 -11.70 15.94
CA SER A 40 -14.29 -12.91 15.78
C SER A 40 -12.78 -12.66 15.90
N TRP A 41 -12.36 -11.39 15.97
CA TRP A 41 -10.95 -11.00 16.06
C TRP A 41 -10.70 -10.16 17.31
N TYR A 42 -9.80 -10.63 18.17
CA TYR A 42 -9.39 -9.95 19.42
C TYR A 42 -10.56 -9.54 20.36
N GLY A 43 -11.65 -10.32 20.37
CA GLY A 43 -12.81 -10.03 21.24
C GLY A 43 -13.69 -8.86 20.80
N GLY A 44 -13.51 -8.39 19.58
CA GLY A 44 -14.27 -7.31 18.97
C GLY A 44 -13.37 -6.22 18.38
N HIS A 45 -13.59 -5.91 17.10
CA HIS A 45 -12.75 -5.00 16.35
C HIS A 45 -13.56 -4.10 15.42
N HIS A 46 -13.24 -2.79 15.46
CA HIS A 46 -13.83 -1.78 14.59
C HIS A 46 -13.11 -1.79 13.23
N LEU A 47 -13.77 -2.32 12.21
CA LEU A 47 -13.16 -2.56 10.90
C LEU A 47 -12.83 -1.28 10.10
N PRO A 48 -13.72 -0.26 10.04
CA PRO A 48 -13.46 0.94 9.23
C PRO A 48 -12.26 1.79 9.68
N GLY A 49 -11.86 1.69 10.95
CA GLY A 49 -10.75 2.46 11.50
C GLY A 49 -9.36 2.07 11.00
N TYR A 50 -9.26 1.11 10.09
CA TYR A 50 -7.96 0.59 9.64
C TYR A 50 -7.70 0.83 8.14
N SER A 51 -8.66 0.58 7.29
CA SER A 51 -8.69 0.92 5.87
C SER A 51 -10.03 0.51 5.27
N LEU A 52 -10.60 1.37 4.45
CA LEU A 52 -11.80 1.07 3.68
C LEU A 52 -11.49 0.37 2.34
N TRP A 53 -10.31 0.65 1.77
CA TRP A 53 -9.95 0.23 0.40
C TRP A 53 -9.22 -1.10 0.35
N PHE A 54 -8.41 -1.41 1.37
CA PHE A 54 -7.58 -2.60 1.32
C PHE A 54 -8.41 -3.90 1.35
N PRO A 55 -9.45 -4.08 2.22
CA PRO A 55 -10.21 -5.32 2.26
C PRO A 55 -10.89 -5.68 0.93
N PRO A 56 -11.60 -4.78 0.22
CA PRO A 56 -12.18 -5.11 -1.08
C PRO A 56 -11.13 -5.44 -2.14
N LEU A 57 -10.02 -4.69 -2.20
CA LEU A 57 -8.92 -4.97 -3.13
C LEU A 57 -8.25 -6.31 -2.80
N GLY A 58 -8.04 -6.59 -1.52
CA GLY A 58 -7.47 -7.84 -1.06
C GLY A 58 -8.39 -9.05 -1.30
N ALA A 59 -9.70 -8.87 -1.21
CA ALA A 59 -10.67 -9.91 -1.55
C ALA A 59 -10.70 -10.23 -3.05
N LEU A 60 -10.53 -9.21 -3.89
CA LEU A 60 -10.57 -9.34 -5.34
C LEU A 60 -9.27 -9.90 -5.93
N LEU A 61 -8.13 -9.38 -5.50
CA LEU A 61 -6.81 -9.65 -6.10
C LEU A 61 -5.90 -10.53 -5.25
N GLY A 62 -6.28 -10.71 -3.99
CA GLY A 62 -5.42 -11.31 -2.98
C GLY A 62 -4.53 -10.28 -2.27
N PRO A 63 -4.42 -10.33 -0.92
CA PRO A 63 -3.71 -9.34 -0.12
C PRO A 63 -2.24 -9.16 -0.54
N ARG A 64 -1.55 -10.27 -0.86
CA ARG A 64 -0.14 -10.26 -1.27
C ARG A 64 0.07 -9.53 -2.58
N LEU A 65 -0.79 -9.75 -3.57
CA LEU A 65 -0.68 -9.08 -4.87
C LEU A 65 -0.92 -7.58 -4.73
N VAL A 66 -1.93 -7.18 -3.96
CA VAL A 66 -2.18 -5.76 -3.67
C VAL A 66 -0.96 -5.10 -3.04
N GLY A 67 -0.35 -5.73 -2.03
CA GLY A 67 0.85 -5.23 -1.37
C GLY A 67 2.04 -5.11 -2.31
N ALA A 68 2.30 -6.13 -3.15
CA ALA A 68 3.39 -6.11 -4.11
C ALA A 68 3.21 -5.02 -5.17
N LEU A 69 2.00 -4.84 -5.70
CA LEU A 69 1.69 -3.77 -6.65
C LEU A 69 1.83 -2.40 -6.02
N ALA A 70 1.34 -2.21 -4.79
CA ALA A 70 1.51 -0.98 -4.04
C ALA A 70 2.99 -0.64 -3.82
N ALA A 71 3.81 -1.62 -3.43
CA ALA A 71 5.24 -1.44 -3.24
C ALA A 71 5.95 -0.97 -4.51
N ILE A 72 5.66 -1.60 -5.65
CA ILE A 72 6.26 -1.22 -6.94
C ILE A 72 5.79 0.18 -7.36
N ALA A 73 4.48 0.44 -7.25
CA ALA A 73 3.89 1.73 -7.61
C ALA A 73 4.46 2.88 -6.75
N SER A 74 4.61 2.68 -5.44
CA SER A 74 5.19 3.67 -4.53
C SER A 74 6.59 4.11 -4.95
N VAL A 75 7.47 3.17 -5.31
CA VAL A 75 8.84 3.50 -5.75
C VAL A 75 8.82 4.29 -7.05
N ILE A 76 7.99 3.91 -8.01
CA ILE A 76 7.85 4.62 -9.30
C ILE A 76 7.31 6.04 -9.08
N LEU A 77 6.28 6.18 -8.24
CA LEU A 77 5.66 7.47 -7.93
C LEU A 77 6.64 8.39 -7.20
N PHE A 78 7.36 7.87 -6.22
CA PHE A 78 8.38 8.60 -5.49
C PHE A 78 9.48 9.12 -6.42
N GLU A 79 10.04 8.25 -7.29
CA GLU A 79 11.04 8.67 -8.27
C GLU A 79 10.52 9.76 -9.20
N ARG A 80 9.30 9.61 -9.73
CA ARG A 80 8.68 10.63 -10.59
C ARG A 80 8.44 11.95 -9.87
N LEU A 81 8.13 11.90 -8.58
CA LEU A 81 7.88 13.09 -7.77
C LEU A 81 9.16 13.90 -7.57
N ILE A 82 10.29 13.25 -7.28
CA ILE A 82 11.54 13.93 -6.92
C ILE A 82 12.43 14.29 -8.14
N THR A 83 12.24 13.60 -9.27
CA THR A 83 13.08 13.81 -10.48
C THR A 83 13.16 15.28 -10.94
N PRO A 84 12.09 16.09 -10.91
CA PRO A 84 12.17 17.50 -11.35
C PRO A 84 13.00 18.40 -10.43
N TYR A 85 13.26 17.99 -9.19
CA TYR A 85 13.86 18.83 -8.15
C TYR A 85 15.33 18.47 -7.86
N PHE A 86 15.79 17.31 -8.26
CA PHE A 86 17.11 16.80 -7.90
C PHE A 86 17.90 16.31 -9.10
N SER A 87 19.24 16.25 -8.97
CA SER A 87 20.10 15.68 -9.98
C SER A 87 19.81 14.17 -10.16
N ALA A 88 20.08 13.63 -11.34
CA ALA A 88 19.86 12.21 -11.65
C ALA A 88 20.55 11.26 -10.65
N ARG A 89 21.74 11.65 -10.14
CA ARG A 89 22.45 10.86 -9.13
C ARG A 89 21.73 10.88 -7.79
N ALA A 90 21.29 12.06 -7.33
CA ALA A 90 20.58 12.20 -6.06
C ALA A 90 19.22 11.49 -6.10
N THR A 91 18.46 11.66 -7.20
CA THR A 91 17.20 10.94 -7.44
C THR A 91 17.37 9.43 -7.35
N ARG A 92 18.40 8.88 -8.01
CA ARG A 92 18.66 7.44 -7.98
C ARG A 92 19.01 6.93 -6.58
N ILE A 93 19.84 7.66 -5.84
CA ILE A 93 20.18 7.31 -4.45
C ILE A 93 18.94 7.33 -3.57
N ALA A 94 18.14 8.39 -3.64
CA ALA A 94 16.91 8.52 -2.86
C ALA A 94 15.89 7.42 -3.20
N ALA A 95 15.69 7.10 -4.50
CA ALA A 95 14.81 6.04 -4.93
C ALA A 95 15.26 4.65 -4.45
N VAL A 96 16.56 4.38 -4.39
CA VAL A 96 17.10 3.12 -3.84
C VAL A 96 16.80 3.02 -2.34
N TRP A 97 17.06 4.07 -1.57
CA TRP A 97 16.75 4.08 -0.13
C TRP A 97 15.27 3.94 0.15
N PHE A 98 14.43 4.64 -0.61
CA PHE A 98 12.99 4.50 -0.50
C PHE A 98 12.53 3.08 -0.84
N ALA A 99 13.09 2.47 -1.89
CA ALA A 99 12.79 1.09 -2.26
C ALA A 99 13.20 0.09 -1.16
N VAL A 100 14.29 0.32 -0.42
CA VAL A 100 14.68 -0.51 0.73
C VAL A 100 13.62 -0.42 1.82
N ILE A 101 13.15 0.80 2.16
CA ILE A 101 12.11 0.99 3.19
C ILE A 101 10.81 0.27 2.78
N VAL A 102 10.37 0.46 1.55
CA VAL A 102 9.15 -0.17 1.02
C VAL A 102 9.26 -1.71 1.03
N VAL A 103 10.43 -2.25 0.72
CA VAL A 103 10.68 -3.70 0.80
C VAL A 103 10.62 -4.19 2.25
N CYS A 104 11.17 -3.43 3.21
CA CYS A 104 11.06 -3.78 4.62
C CYS A 104 9.59 -3.83 5.08
N ASP A 105 8.77 -2.84 4.71
CA ASP A 105 7.33 -2.86 5.01
C ASP A 105 6.60 -4.06 4.38
N LEU A 106 6.97 -4.42 3.15
CA LEU A 106 6.44 -5.60 2.46
C LEU A 106 6.80 -6.90 3.20
N LEU A 107 8.05 -7.03 3.67
CA LEU A 107 8.54 -8.20 4.41
C LEU A 107 7.91 -8.32 5.81
N ILE A 108 7.54 -7.21 6.44
CA ILE A 108 6.79 -7.20 7.71
C ILE A 108 5.31 -7.55 7.47
N GLY A 109 4.78 -7.28 6.28
CA GLY A 109 3.36 -7.51 5.93
C GLY A 109 2.46 -6.29 6.16
N ARG A 110 3.02 -5.08 6.26
CA ARG A 110 2.27 -3.81 6.44
C ARG A 110 1.61 -3.35 5.14
N LEU A 111 0.83 -4.24 4.53
CA LEU A 111 0.34 -4.06 3.16
C LEU A 111 -0.68 -2.93 3.04
N THR A 112 -1.53 -2.75 4.04
CA THR A 112 -2.50 -1.63 4.10
C THR A 112 -1.79 -0.28 4.14
N TYR A 113 -0.74 -0.18 4.97
CA TYR A 113 0.10 1.01 5.04
C TYR A 113 0.77 1.29 3.69
N GLY A 114 1.34 0.27 3.04
CA GLY A 114 1.94 0.39 1.71
C GLY A 114 0.96 0.91 0.65
N LEU A 115 -0.30 0.46 0.69
CA LEU A 115 -1.35 0.99 -0.17
C LEU A 115 -1.63 2.47 0.13
N GLY A 116 -1.74 2.85 1.40
CA GLY A 116 -1.91 4.25 1.83
C GLY A 116 -0.76 5.14 1.33
N VAL A 117 0.49 4.70 1.47
CA VAL A 117 1.67 5.40 0.93
C VAL A 117 1.55 5.60 -0.58
N THR A 118 1.10 4.58 -1.32
CA THR A 118 0.91 4.67 -2.77
C THR A 118 -0.12 5.74 -3.12
N VAL A 119 -1.28 5.73 -2.48
CA VAL A 119 -2.36 6.70 -2.71
C VAL A 119 -1.92 8.11 -2.31
N GLY A 120 -1.23 8.25 -1.18
CA GLY A 120 -0.65 9.54 -0.74
C GLY A 120 0.35 10.11 -1.74
N LEU A 121 1.26 9.28 -2.28
CA LEU A 121 2.20 9.70 -3.32
C LEU A 121 1.48 10.09 -4.63
N CYS A 122 0.40 9.40 -4.99
CA CYS A 122 -0.44 9.80 -6.12
C CYS A 122 -1.07 11.17 -5.89
N SER A 123 -1.59 11.45 -4.67
CA SER A 123 -2.15 12.74 -4.30
C SER A 123 -1.12 13.87 -4.45
N VAL A 124 0.06 13.71 -3.85
CA VAL A 124 1.14 14.70 -3.95
C VAL A 124 1.60 14.91 -5.38
N LEU A 125 1.71 13.84 -6.17
CA LEU A 125 2.08 13.94 -7.60
C LEU A 125 0.99 14.65 -8.42
N ALA A 126 -0.29 14.43 -8.14
CA ALA A 126 -1.39 15.14 -8.77
C ALA A 126 -1.34 16.64 -8.45
N LEU A 127 -1.07 16.98 -7.18
CA LEU A 127 -0.90 18.38 -6.74
C LEU A 127 0.28 19.04 -7.46
N SER A 128 1.42 18.38 -7.56
CA SER A 128 2.61 18.89 -8.25
C SER A 128 2.40 19.10 -9.75
N ARG A 129 1.37 18.49 -10.33
CA ARG A 129 0.97 18.62 -11.74
C ARG A 129 -0.23 19.55 -11.96
N ASN A 130 -0.57 20.38 -10.97
CA ASN A 130 -1.71 21.31 -11.01
C ASN A 130 -3.09 20.62 -11.23
N HIS A 131 -3.28 19.45 -10.62
CA HIS A 131 -4.57 18.77 -10.58
C HIS A 131 -5.12 18.72 -9.14
N PRO A 132 -5.52 19.87 -8.54
CA PRO A 132 -5.85 19.94 -7.12
C PRO A 132 -7.05 19.07 -6.75
N TRP A 133 -8.12 19.05 -7.55
CA TRP A 133 -9.28 18.21 -7.27
C TRP A 133 -8.96 16.70 -7.21
N VAL A 134 -8.03 16.23 -8.06
CA VAL A 134 -7.56 14.84 -8.02
C VAL A 134 -6.75 14.59 -6.75
N ALA A 135 -5.89 15.56 -6.38
CA ALA A 135 -5.10 15.48 -5.16
C ALA A 135 -5.97 15.39 -3.91
N ASP A 136 -7.05 16.21 -3.85
CA ASP A 136 -8.00 16.21 -2.73
C ASP A 136 -8.72 14.87 -2.59
N VAL A 137 -9.26 14.34 -3.71
CA VAL A 137 -9.94 13.03 -3.72
C VAL A 137 -8.99 11.91 -3.26
N LEU A 138 -7.75 11.88 -3.79
CA LEU A 138 -6.75 10.90 -3.40
C LEU A 138 -6.28 11.10 -1.95
N GLY A 139 -6.17 12.35 -1.48
CA GLY A 139 -5.83 12.67 -0.09
C GLY A 139 -6.88 12.14 0.89
N ILE A 140 -8.17 12.33 0.59
CA ILE A 140 -9.28 11.76 1.35
C ILE A 140 -9.20 10.22 1.33
N ALA A 141 -8.99 9.63 0.15
CA ALA A 141 -8.86 8.17 0.02
C ALA A 141 -7.64 7.61 0.77
N CYS A 142 -6.57 8.36 0.93
CA CYS A 142 -5.39 7.97 1.71
C CYS A 142 -5.68 7.95 3.22
N ALA A 143 -6.59 8.83 3.70
CA ALA A 143 -6.94 8.97 5.12
C ALA A 143 -8.00 7.94 5.59
N THR A 144 -8.58 7.16 4.66
CA THR A 144 -9.61 6.14 4.91
C THR A 144 -9.12 4.73 4.61
#